data_d14690fbcd1474012b0d7b82eaa48dc7
#
_entry.id   d14690fbcd1474012b0d7b82eaa48dc7
#
_cell.length_a   1.000
_cell.length_b   1.000
_cell.length_c   1.000
_cell.angle_alpha   90.00
_cell.angle_beta   90.00
_cell.angle_gamma   90.00
#
_symmetry.space_group_name_H-M   'P 1'
#
loop_
_entity.id
_entity.type
_entity.pdbx_description
1 polymer ?
#
loop_
_entity_poly.entity_id
_entity_poly.type
_entity_poly.pdbx_seq_one_letter_code
_entity_poly.pdbx_strand_id
1 'polypeptide(L)' 'MTSVYNLCKLLIARGRTDGLTDKIDAYLANDRLTVEEYNSLMAMLEGAADEQ' A
#
# COMPACT_ATOMS: atom_id res chain seq x y z
N MET A 1 -17.38 4.99 -2.38
CA MET A 1 -16.07 5.47 -2.79
C MET A 1 -14.98 4.65 -2.11
N THR A 2 -13.99 4.21 -2.86
CA THR A 2 -12.95 3.34 -2.32
C THR A 2 -11.92 4.17 -1.57
N SER A 3 -11.59 3.74 -0.35
CA SER A 3 -10.56 4.43 0.41
C SER A 3 -9.18 4.17 -0.21
N VAL A 4 -8.24 5.06 0.07
CA VAL A 4 -6.87 4.90 -0.42
C VAL A 4 -6.28 3.59 0.08
N TYR A 5 -6.56 3.24 1.32
CA TYR A 5 -6.08 1.99 1.90
C TYR A 5 -6.57 0.79 1.08
N ASN A 6 -7.87 0.76 0.80
CA ASN A 6 -8.44 -0.34 0.04
C ASN A 6 -7.91 -0.38 -1.39
N LEU A 7 -7.69 0.78 -1.99
CA LEU A 7 -7.12 0.84 -3.32
C LEU A 7 -5.72 0.25 -3.34
N CYS A 8 -4.90 0.59 -2.37
CA CYS A 8 -3.55 0.06 -2.28
C CYS A 8 -3.55 -1.44 -2.05
N LYS A 9 -4.46 -1.93 -1.21
CA LYS A 9 -4.61 -3.38 -0.99
C LYS A 9 -4.93 -4.08 -2.30
N LEU A 10 -5.82 -3.51 -3.08
CA LEU A 10 -6.21 -4.09 -4.37
C LEU A 10 -5.01 -4.15 -5.32
N LEU A 11 -4.24 -3.06 -5.38
CA LEU A 11 -3.08 -3.03 -6.25
C LEU A 11 -2.05 -4.07 -5.85
N ILE A 12 -1.84 -4.24 -4.56
CA ILE A 12 -0.89 -5.25 -4.07
C ILE A 12 -1.39 -6.65 -4.44
N ALA A 13 -2.68 -6.88 -4.26
CA ALA A 13 -3.27 -8.19 -4.56
C ALA A 13 -3.14 -8.54 -6.04
N ARG A 14 -3.09 -7.53 -6.89
CA ARG A 14 -2.95 -7.73 -8.34
C ARG A 14 -1.50 -7.70 -8.81
N GLY A 15 -0.56 -7.59 -7.91
CA GLY A 15 0.84 -7.55 -8.26
C GLY A 15 1.28 -6.23 -8.86
N ARG A 16 0.47 -5.19 -8.74
CA ARG A 16 0.79 -3.88 -9.29
C ARG A 16 1.49 -3.04 -8.23
N THR A 17 2.70 -3.45 -7.91
CA THR A 17 3.46 -2.82 -6.84
C THR A 17 4.56 -1.89 -7.33
N ASP A 18 4.70 -1.76 -8.64
CA ASP A 18 5.74 -0.93 -9.23
C ASP A 18 5.50 0.53 -8.86
N GLY A 19 6.45 1.12 -8.14
CA GLY A 19 6.32 2.51 -7.70
C GLY A 19 5.27 2.73 -6.62
N LEU A 20 4.67 1.66 -6.11
CA LEU A 20 3.59 1.79 -5.16
C LEU A 20 4.07 2.31 -3.81
N THR A 21 5.28 1.93 -3.41
CA THR A 21 5.84 2.39 -2.14
C THR A 21 5.89 3.92 -2.10
N ASP A 22 6.34 4.53 -3.18
CA ASP A 22 6.40 5.99 -3.26
C ASP A 22 5.01 6.61 -3.15
N LYS A 23 4.03 5.98 -3.77
CA LYS A 23 2.66 6.47 -3.70
C LYS A 23 2.09 6.34 -2.30
N ILE A 24 2.37 5.23 -1.64
CA ILE A 24 1.91 5.02 -0.27
C ILE A 24 2.55 6.04 0.66
N ASP A 25 3.84 6.31 0.48
CA ASP A 25 4.51 7.33 1.28
C ASP A 25 3.85 8.70 1.08
N ALA A 26 3.52 9.04 -0.15
CA ALA A 26 2.88 10.30 -0.45
C ALA A 26 1.49 10.39 0.18
N TYR A 27 0.75 9.30 0.15
CA TYR A 27 -0.58 9.26 0.77
C TYR A 27 -0.48 9.47 2.27
N LEU A 28 0.51 8.85 2.91
CA LEU A 28 0.71 9.05 4.34
C LEU A 28 1.06 10.50 4.64
N ALA A 29 1.94 11.09 3.82
CA ALA A 29 2.34 12.48 4.01
C ALA A 29 1.18 13.45 3.86
N ASN A 30 0.17 13.06 3.08
CA ASN A 30 -1.02 13.88 2.84
C ASN A 30 -2.19 13.50 3.76
N ASP A 31 -1.92 12.73 4.79
CA ASP A 31 -2.94 12.31 5.77
C ASP A 31 -4.06 11.49 5.13
N ARG A 32 -3.78 10.83 4.03
CA ARG A 32 -4.73 9.93 3.38
C ARG A 32 -4.68 8.53 3.95
N LEU A 33 -3.61 8.22 4.68
CA LEU A 33 -3.42 6.95 5.35
C LEU A 33 -3.06 7.21 6.80
N THR A 34 -3.50 6.35 7.69
CA THR A 34 -3.00 6.36 9.07
C THR A 34 -1.68 5.59 9.12
N VAL A 35 -0.93 5.80 10.20
CA VAL A 35 0.31 5.05 10.40
C VAL A 35 0.04 3.55 10.43
N GLU A 36 -1.07 3.15 11.06
CA GLU A 36 -1.45 1.73 11.12
C GLU A 36 -1.71 1.17 9.73
N GLU A 37 -2.44 1.93 8.91
CA GLU A 37 -2.71 1.51 7.54
C GLU A 37 -1.43 1.43 6.74
N TYR A 38 -0.56 2.40 6.91
CA TYR A 38 0.74 2.41 6.23
C TYR A 38 1.53 1.16 6.57
N ASN A 39 1.62 0.85 7.87
CA ASN A 39 2.37 -0.32 8.30
C ASN A 39 1.78 -1.61 7.74
N SER A 40 0.45 -1.71 7.71
CA SER A 40 -0.21 -2.89 7.14
C SER A 40 0.10 -3.04 5.67
N LEU A 41 0.09 -1.94 4.92
CA LEU A 41 0.39 -2.00 3.49
C LEU A 41 1.84 -2.39 3.25
N MET A 42 2.76 -1.87 4.06
CA MET A 42 4.17 -2.23 3.91
C MET A 42 4.38 -3.72 4.19
N ALA A 43 3.69 -4.26 5.18
CA ALA A 43 3.76 -5.69 5.48
C ALA A 43 3.24 -6.52 4.30
N MET A 44 2.16 -6.07 3.67
CA MET A 44 1.62 -6.76 2.51
C MET A 44 2.60 -6.73 1.35
N LEU A 45 3.27 -5.59 1.16
CA LEU A 45 4.26 -5.47 0.09
C LEU A 45 5.44 -6.40 0.32
N GLU A 46 5.89 -6.50 1.56
CA GLU A 46 6.98 -7.42 1.89
C GLU A 46 6.57 -8.86 1.65
N GLY A 47 5.35 -9.20 2.04
CA GLY A 47 4.83 -10.54 1.80
C GLY A 47 4.73 -10.86 0.33
N ALA A 48 4.27 -9.90 -0.47
CA ALA A 48 4.18 -10.09 -1.92
C ALA A 48 5.56 -10.26 -2.54
N ALA A 49 6.55 -9.52 -2.03
CA ALA A 49 7.91 -9.64 -2.53
C ALA A 49 8.51 -11.00 -2.20
N ASP A 50 8.11 -11.58 -1.07
CA ASP A 50 8.62 -12.88 -0.64
C ASP A 50 7.93 -14.03 -1.35
N GLU A 51 6.90 -13.73 -2.05
CA GLU A 51 6.04 -14.74 -2.67
C GLU A 51 6.66 -15.39 -3.91
N GLN A 52 7.89 -15.36 -4.06
CA GLN A 52 8.54 -15.91 -5.27
C GLN A 52 8.62 -17.44 -5.29
#